data_bfe3f4b0e2f63a61d809f193f852cae4
#
_entry.id   bfe3f4b0e2f63a61d809f193f852cae4
#
_cell.length_a   1.000
_cell.length_b   1.000
_cell.length_c   1.000
_cell.angle_alpha   90.00
_cell.angle_beta   90.00
_cell.angle_gamma   90.00
#
_symmetry.space_group_name_H-M   'P 1'
#
loop_
_entity.id
_entity.type
_entity.pdbx_description
1 polymer ?
#
loop_
_entity_poly.entity_id
_entity_poly.type
_entity_poly.pdbx_seq_one_letter_code
_entity_poly.pdbx_strand_id
1 'polypeptide(L)' 'MKIIVHIQGNSEKTFASINEALSFARLQVYATQATIIRAFDALQDGNLAQWNYGFTSVAVYPQN' A
#
# COMPACT_ATOMS: atom_id res chain seq x y z
N MET A 1 2.18 3.34 14.97
CA MET A 1 2.27 2.33 13.92
C MET A 1 2.87 2.96 12.66
N LYS A 2 3.75 2.25 12.01
CA LYS A 2 4.30 2.70 10.73
C LYS A 2 3.75 1.83 9.61
N ILE A 3 3.52 2.44 8.46
CA ILE A 3 3.03 1.71 7.28
C ILE A 3 4.13 1.80 6.22
N ILE A 4 4.54 0.65 5.72
CA ILE A 4 5.60 0.55 4.72
C ILE A 4 4.96 0.37 3.35
N VAL A 5 5.44 1.14 2.37
CA VAL A 5 5.05 0.97 0.97
C VAL A 5 6.28 0.53 0.20
N HIS A 6 6.17 -0.64 -0.44
CA HIS A 6 7.25 -1.19 -1.26
C HIS A 6 6.75 -1.35 -2.69
N ILE A 7 7.32 -0.58 -3.59
CA ILE A 7 7.01 -0.65 -5.01
C ILE A 7 8.12 -1.43 -5.67
N GLN A 8 7.77 -2.40 -6.50
CA GLN A 8 8.74 -3.26 -7.17
C GLN A 8 9.81 -2.44 -7.88
N GLY A 9 11.07 -2.73 -7.56
CA GLY A 9 12.20 -2.04 -8.17
C GLY A 9 12.61 -0.75 -7.50
N ASN A 10 11.89 -0.32 -6.45
CA ASN A 10 12.17 0.92 -5.73
C ASN A 10 12.44 0.67 -4.26
N SER A 11 12.99 1.69 -3.59
CA SER A 11 13.20 1.63 -2.15
C SER A 11 11.87 1.73 -1.42
N GLU A 12 11.83 1.16 -0.23
CA GLU A 12 10.65 1.26 0.63
C GLU A 12 10.48 2.68 1.16
N LYS A 13 9.24 3.07 1.38
CA LYS A 13 8.91 4.32 2.05
C LYS A 13 8.01 4.04 3.25
N THR A 14 8.18 4.85 4.28
CA THR A 14 7.46 4.70 5.54
C THR A 14 6.51 5.86 5.74
N PHE A 15 5.29 5.55 6.19
CA PHE A 15 4.26 6.56 6.43
C PHE A 15 3.69 6.40 7.83
N ALA A 16 3.15 7.48 8.37
CA ALA A 16 2.59 7.47 9.72
C ALA A 16 1.16 6.94 9.77
N SER A 17 0.46 6.95 8.65
CA SER A 17 -0.94 6.53 8.62
C SER A 17 -1.23 5.69 7.38
N ILE A 18 -2.30 4.89 7.49
CA ILE A 18 -2.77 4.06 6.38
C ILE A 18 -3.20 4.95 5.22
N ASN A 19 -3.91 6.04 5.49
CA ASN A 19 -4.39 6.93 4.44
C ASN A 19 -3.25 7.53 3.63
N GLU A 20 -2.20 8.01 4.30
CA GLU A 20 -1.05 8.57 3.62
C GLU A 20 -0.35 7.54 2.76
N ALA A 21 -0.17 6.33 3.31
CA ALA A 21 0.50 5.25 2.59
C ALA A 21 -0.28 4.85 1.34
N LEU A 22 -1.59 4.68 1.45
CA LEU A 22 -2.41 4.29 0.31
C LEU A 22 -2.52 5.39 -0.73
N SER A 23 -2.58 6.65 -0.31
CA SER A 23 -2.59 7.77 -1.26
C SER A 23 -1.32 7.79 -2.10
N PHE A 24 -0.17 7.61 -1.46
CA PHE A 24 1.10 7.56 -2.16
C PHE A 24 1.17 6.33 -3.09
N ALA A 25 0.82 5.17 -2.56
CA ALA A 25 0.92 3.92 -3.32
C ALA A 25 0.02 3.95 -4.56
N ARG A 26 -1.18 4.51 -4.41
CA ARG A 26 -2.13 4.59 -5.52
C ARG A 26 -1.65 5.50 -6.63
N LEU A 27 -0.91 6.56 -6.29
CA LEU A 27 -0.33 7.43 -7.30
C LEU A 27 0.78 6.75 -8.09
N GLN A 28 1.48 5.80 -7.46
CA GLN A 28 2.58 5.11 -8.10
C GLN A 28 2.11 3.89 -8.91
N VAL A 29 1.12 3.18 -8.38
CA VAL A 29 0.59 1.97 -9.02
C VAL A 29 -0.93 2.08 -8.96
N TYR A 30 -1.54 2.32 -10.09
CA TYR A 30 -2.98 2.54 -10.15
C TYR A 30 -3.77 1.43 -9.45
N ALA A 31 -4.81 1.83 -8.74
CA ALA A 31 -5.72 0.92 -8.09
C ALA A 31 -7.14 1.46 -8.19
N THR A 32 -8.11 0.57 -8.38
CA THR A 32 -9.51 0.94 -8.35
C THR A 32 -9.91 1.28 -6.92
N GLN A 33 -11.03 1.97 -6.77
CA GLN A 33 -11.54 2.28 -5.44
C GLN A 33 -11.81 1.02 -4.63
N ALA A 34 -12.35 -0.02 -5.27
CA ALA A 34 -12.59 -1.30 -4.58
C ALA A 34 -11.29 -1.91 -4.05
N THR A 35 -10.21 -1.83 -4.82
CA THR A 35 -8.91 -2.32 -4.38
C THR A 35 -8.41 -1.53 -3.17
N ILE A 36 -8.56 -0.20 -3.20
CA ILE A 36 -8.13 0.66 -2.09
C ILE A 36 -8.94 0.38 -0.83
N ILE A 37 -10.25 0.18 -0.95
CA ILE A 37 -11.08 -0.14 0.21
C ILE A 37 -10.63 -1.46 0.84
N ARG A 38 -10.38 -2.49 0.03
CA ARG A 38 -9.89 -3.77 0.55
C ARG A 38 -8.52 -3.63 1.18
N ALA A 39 -7.65 -2.82 0.58
CA ALA A 39 -6.32 -2.57 1.13
C ALA A 39 -6.42 -1.88 2.49
N PHE A 40 -7.29 -0.89 2.60
CA PHE A 40 -7.49 -0.19 3.87
C PHE A 40 -7.94 -1.16 4.96
N ASP A 41 -8.94 -2.00 4.65
CA ASP A 41 -9.44 -2.98 5.61
C ASP A 41 -8.35 -3.96 6.04
N ALA A 42 -7.56 -4.45 5.09
CA ALA A 42 -6.48 -5.38 5.40
C ALA A 42 -5.46 -4.73 6.34
N LEU A 43 -5.08 -3.48 6.05
CA LEU A 43 -4.09 -2.79 6.87
C LEU A 43 -4.63 -2.48 8.27
N GLN A 44 -5.91 -2.18 8.39
CA GLN A 44 -6.51 -1.98 9.71
C GLN A 44 -6.45 -3.26 10.55
N ASP A 45 -6.55 -4.41 9.90
CA ASP A 45 -6.46 -5.69 10.58
C ASP A 45 -5.03 -6.17 10.80
N GLY A 46 -4.04 -5.35 10.44
CA GLY A 46 -2.65 -5.70 10.60
C GLY A 46 -2.10 -6.61 9.51
N ASN A 47 -2.81 -6.72 8.40
CA ASN A 47 -2.44 -7.61 7.30
C ASN A 47 -1.79 -6.86 6.15
N LEU A 48 -1.10 -7.62 5.31
CA LEU A 48 -0.50 -7.12 4.09
C LEU A 48 -1.57 -6.79 3.06
N ALA A 49 -1.40 -5.68 2.35
CA ALA A 49 -2.19 -5.36 1.16
C ALA A 49 -1.23 -5.29 -0.02
N GLN A 50 -1.66 -5.83 -1.16
CA GLN A 50 -0.84 -5.74 -2.36
C GLN A 50 -1.73 -5.76 -3.59
N TRP A 51 -1.25 -5.09 -4.62
CA TRP A 51 -1.92 -5.10 -5.93
C TRP A 51 -0.88 -4.80 -6.99
N ASN A 52 -1.29 -4.95 -8.25
CA ASN A 52 -0.42 -4.63 -9.37
C ASN A 52 -1.22 -3.97 -10.48
N TYR A 53 -0.52 -3.23 -11.32
CA TYR A 53 -1.10 -2.64 -12.52
C TYR A 53 -0.05 -2.79 -13.62
N GLY A 54 -0.42 -3.53 -14.67
CA GLY A 54 0.56 -3.89 -15.68
C GLY A 54 1.66 -4.76 -15.10
N PHE A 55 2.90 -4.33 -15.26
CA PHE A 55 4.06 -5.08 -14.77
C PHE A 55 4.59 -4.55 -13.43
N THR A 56 3.92 -3.55 -12.86
CA THR A 56 4.36 -2.94 -11.61
C THR A 56 3.51 -3.43 -10.46
N SER A 57 4.16 -3.86 -9.39
CA SER A 57 3.50 -4.33 -8.18
C SER A 57 3.82 -3.43 -7.01
N VAL A 58 2.90 -3.37 -6.06
CA VAL A 58 3.11 -2.66 -4.81
C VAL A 58 2.62 -3.51 -3.64
N ALA A 59 3.36 -3.47 -2.55
CA ALA A 59 2.97 -4.09 -1.30
C ALA A 59 2.94 -3.02 -0.23
N VAL A 60 1.88 -3.02 0.59
CA VAL A 60 1.72 -2.09 1.68
C VAL A 60 1.45 -2.91 2.93
N TYR A 61 2.23 -2.67 3.99
CA TYR A 61 2.10 -3.50 5.18
C TYR A 61 2.47 -2.70 6.42
N PRO A 62 1.86 -3.05 7.57
CA PRO A 62 2.20 -2.39 8.82
C PRO A 62 3.52 -2.92 9.36
N GLN A 63 4.29 -2.03 9.97
CA GLN A 63 5.51 -2.39 10.67
C GLN A 63 5.32 -2.09 12.14
N ASN A 64 5.48 -3.08 12.94
CA ASN A 64 5.36 -2.94 14.40
C ASN A 64 6.71 -2.73 15.05
#